data_ab4319cbde39b577a92f7af60d532557
#
_entry.id   ab4319cbde39b577a92f7af60d532557
#
_cell.length_a   1.000
_cell.length_b   1.000
_cell.length_c   1.000
_cell.angle_alpha   90.00
_cell.angle_beta   90.00
_cell.angle_gamma   90.00
#
_symmetry.space_group_name_H-M   'P 1'
#
loop_
_entity.id
_entity.type
_entity.pdbx_description
1 polymer ?
#
loop_
_entity_poly.entity_id
_entity_poly.type
_entity_poly.pdbx_seq_one_letter_code
_entity_poly.pdbx_strand_id
1 'polypeptide(L)'
;MLLAATTCVALGYMLANPIAIALESRAPSVSVGSVSHGSLRHGKRLPSRGVNFGAYSLLGLFLGRNTVNGRVRDAVVDAYAELRDSLPMGRFVYGECGWPHGGRFRPHRTHQNGLSVDFFLPVRDERNAVTTLPTWPWRGFGYGWEFDSTGRAGGLHVDFAAAAQHLAALDRAARRHGLAIQLVIIAPEYRRILARSPRGRDVLALLPFMQGKPWIRHDEHYHVDFVER
;
A
#
# COMPACT_ATOMS: atom_id res chain seq x y z
N MET A 1 -13.00 -13.92 33.57
CA MET A 1 -13.10 -12.47 33.32
C MET A 1 -11.97 -11.99 32.37
N LEU A 2 -10.70 -12.32 32.56
CA LEU A 2 -9.60 -11.87 31.72
C LEU A 2 -9.76 -12.30 30.24
N LEU A 3 -10.13 -13.55 29.97
CA LEU A 3 -10.34 -14.10 28.63
C LEU A 3 -11.47 -13.39 27.87
N ALA A 4 -12.57 -13.06 28.55
CA ALA A 4 -13.68 -12.34 27.94
C ALA A 4 -13.30 -10.88 27.59
N ALA A 5 -12.52 -10.23 28.45
CA ALA A 5 -12.04 -8.87 28.19
C ALA A 5 -11.07 -8.82 26.98
N THR A 6 -10.13 -9.77 26.88
CA THR A 6 -9.21 -9.87 25.73
C THR A 6 -9.95 -10.18 24.44
N THR A 7 -10.96 -11.04 24.48
CA THR A 7 -11.80 -11.36 23.31
C THR A 7 -12.60 -10.14 22.83
N CYS A 8 -13.20 -9.37 23.74
CA CYS A 8 -13.94 -8.15 23.40
C CYS A 8 -13.04 -7.07 22.80
N VAL A 9 -11.83 -6.90 23.34
CA VAL A 9 -10.85 -5.96 22.79
C VAL A 9 -10.40 -6.38 21.39
N ALA A 10 -10.07 -7.64 21.17
CA ALA A 10 -9.68 -8.16 19.86
C ALA A 10 -10.81 -8.03 18.84
N LEU A 11 -12.05 -8.34 19.24
CA LEU A 11 -13.24 -8.19 18.39
C LEU A 11 -13.48 -6.71 18.04
N GLY A 12 -13.34 -5.81 19.01
CA GLY A 12 -13.44 -4.37 18.81
C GLY A 12 -12.43 -3.85 17.78
N TYR A 13 -11.18 -4.29 17.86
CA TYR A 13 -10.15 -3.94 16.87
C TYR A 13 -10.46 -4.50 15.47
N MET A 14 -10.97 -5.73 15.38
CA MET A 14 -11.35 -6.33 14.10
C MET A 14 -12.56 -5.65 13.45
N LEU A 15 -13.52 -5.21 14.23
CA LEU A 15 -14.74 -4.58 13.74
C LEU A 15 -14.62 -3.07 13.52
N ALA A 16 -13.62 -2.41 14.10
CA ALA A 16 -13.47 -0.95 14.03
C ALA A 16 -13.40 -0.43 12.58
N ASN A 17 -12.63 -1.07 11.72
CA ASN A 17 -12.50 -0.63 10.33
C ASN A 17 -13.77 -0.89 9.49
N PRO A 18 -14.40 -2.08 9.53
CA PRO A 18 -15.69 -2.31 8.87
C PRO A 18 -16.80 -1.35 9.35
N ILE A 19 -16.88 -1.08 10.63
CA ILE A 19 -17.85 -0.12 11.19
C ILE A 19 -17.54 1.29 10.68
N ALA A 20 -16.27 1.70 10.72
CA ALA A 20 -15.87 3.01 10.22
C ALA A 20 -16.18 3.17 8.72
N ILE A 21 -15.99 2.13 7.91
CA ILE A 21 -16.38 2.11 6.48
C ILE A 21 -17.90 2.26 6.33
N ALA A 22 -18.69 1.55 7.14
CA ALA A 22 -20.15 1.64 7.09
C ALA A 22 -20.69 3.02 7.49
N LEU A 23 -19.94 3.76 8.30
CA LEU A 23 -20.27 5.12 8.75
C LEU A 23 -19.66 6.23 7.90
N GLU A 24 -18.95 5.90 6.82
CA GLU A 24 -18.36 6.89 5.93
C GLU A 24 -19.41 7.78 5.26
N SER A 25 -19.06 9.05 5.08
CA SER A 25 -19.86 9.98 4.27
C SER A 25 -20.11 9.41 2.88
N ARG A 26 -21.33 9.55 2.37
CA ARG A 26 -21.69 9.18 0.98
C ARG A 26 -21.22 10.20 -0.05
N ALA A 27 -20.80 11.39 0.38
CA ALA A 27 -20.29 12.41 -0.53
C ALA A 27 -18.99 11.95 -1.21
N PRO A 28 -18.74 12.39 -2.45
CA PRO A 28 -17.48 12.15 -3.14
C PRO A 28 -16.30 12.72 -2.34
N SER A 29 -15.17 12.01 -2.38
CA SER A 29 -13.94 12.51 -1.78
C SER A 29 -13.41 13.70 -2.57
N VAL A 30 -12.83 14.66 -1.84
CA VAL A 30 -12.17 15.84 -2.43
C VAL A 30 -10.76 15.95 -1.86
N SER A 31 -9.77 15.78 -2.70
CA SER A 31 -8.37 16.04 -2.40
C SER A 31 -8.08 17.53 -2.58
N VAL A 32 -7.55 18.17 -1.56
CA VAL A 32 -7.22 19.60 -1.58
C VAL A 32 -5.72 19.77 -1.46
N GLY A 33 -5.13 20.64 -2.31
CA GLY A 33 -3.69 20.88 -2.31
C GLY A 33 -2.89 19.74 -2.92
N SER A 34 -1.67 19.52 -2.44
CA SER A 34 -0.77 18.48 -2.94
C SER A 34 -0.61 17.33 -1.95
N VAL A 35 0.02 16.23 -2.39
CA VAL A 35 0.36 15.09 -1.52
C VAL A 35 1.24 15.49 -0.32
N SER A 36 2.01 16.58 -0.42
CA SER A 36 2.91 17.08 0.64
C SER A 36 2.39 18.30 1.40
N HIS A 37 1.34 18.96 0.89
CA HIS A 37 0.68 20.12 1.50
C HIS A 37 -0.81 20.07 1.14
N GLY A 38 -1.57 19.26 1.87
CA GLY A 38 -2.95 19.06 1.50
C GLY A 38 -3.84 18.59 2.64
N SER A 39 -5.11 18.46 2.31
CA SER A 39 -6.14 17.90 3.17
C SER A 39 -7.10 17.05 2.35
N LEU A 40 -7.92 16.27 3.03
CA LEU A 40 -8.89 15.36 2.42
C LEU A 40 -10.27 15.61 3.01
N ARG A 41 -11.29 15.78 2.17
CA ARG A 41 -12.69 15.78 2.59
C ARG A 41 -13.34 14.47 2.15
N HIS A 42 -14.21 13.95 3.00
CA HIS A 42 -14.95 12.71 2.75
C HIS A 42 -14.02 11.53 2.38
N GLY A 43 -12.90 11.42 3.09
CA GLY A 43 -11.96 10.32 2.92
C GLY A 43 -12.63 8.95 3.04
N LYS A 44 -12.08 7.96 2.36
CA LYS A 44 -12.56 6.57 2.35
C LYS A 44 -11.47 5.64 2.86
N ARG A 45 -11.84 4.69 3.70
CA ARG A 45 -10.89 3.71 4.22
C ARG A 45 -10.71 2.56 3.25
N LEU A 46 -9.50 2.09 3.11
CA LEU A 46 -9.23 0.80 2.48
C LEU A 46 -9.78 -0.33 3.36
N PRO A 47 -10.33 -1.42 2.77
CA PRO A 47 -10.72 -2.61 3.52
C PRO A 47 -9.53 -3.19 4.28
N SER A 48 -9.76 -3.70 5.49
CA SER A 48 -8.69 -4.32 6.31
C SER A 48 -8.05 -5.53 5.66
N ARG A 49 -8.82 -6.23 4.82
CA ARG A 49 -8.37 -7.41 4.06
C ARG A 49 -9.28 -7.69 2.88
N GLY A 50 -8.75 -8.38 1.89
CA GLY A 50 -9.45 -9.02 0.79
C GLY A 50 -8.97 -10.46 0.61
N VAL A 51 -9.30 -11.08 -0.52
CA VAL A 51 -8.93 -12.48 -0.81
C VAL A 51 -7.41 -12.65 -0.90
N ASN A 52 -6.70 -11.67 -1.48
CA ASN A 52 -5.26 -11.72 -1.76
C ASN A 52 -4.48 -10.54 -1.14
N PHE A 53 -5.10 -9.71 -0.32
CA PHE A 53 -4.42 -8.60 0.33
C PHE A 53 -4.86 -8.39 1.78
N GLY A 54 -4.03 -7.69 2.55
CA GLY A 54 -4.30 -7.25 3.90
C GLY A 54 -3.68 -5.90 4.22
N ALA A 55 -4.13 -5.29 5.31
CA ALA A 55 -3.52 -4.09 5.87
C ALA A 55 -2.28 -4.44 6.70
N TYR A 56 -1.31 -3.55 6.73
CA TYR A 56 -0.07 -3.69 7.48
C TYR A 56 -0.24 -3.70 9.01
N SER A 57 -1.27 -3.08 9.55
CA SER A 57 -1.41 -2.86 11.00
C SER A 57 -2.87 -2.68 11.42
N LEU A 58 -3.27 -3.45 12.44
CA LEU A 58 -4.58 -3.24 13.09
C LEU A 58 -4.63 -1.89 13.82
N LEU A 59 -3.52 -1.46 14.43
CA LEU A 59 -3.42 -0.15 15.05
C LEU A 59 -3.56 0.97 14.02
N GLY A 60 -2.90 0.84 12.87
CA GLY A 60 -3.04 1.76 11.75
C GLY A 60 -4.49 1.88 11.27
N LEU A 61 -5.18 0.76 11.15
CA LEU A 61 -6.62 0.73 10.81
C LEU A 61 -7.48 1.43 11.87
N PHE A 62 -7.24 1.15 13.14
CA PHE A 62 -7.97 1.78 14.24
C PHE A 62 -7.82 3.30 14.22
N LEU A 63 -6.61 3.78 14.00
CA LEU A 63 -6.29 5.22 13.89
C LEU A 63 -6.75 5.87 12.58
N GLY A 64 -7.21 5.08 11.59
CA GLY A 64 -7.64 5.60 10.29
C GLY A 64 -6.50 5.91 9.31
N ARG A 65 -5.29 5.39 9.57
CA ARG A 65 -4.11 5.59 8.71
C ARG A 65 -4.21 4.90 7.34
N ASN A 66 -5.30 4.20 7.08
CA ASN A 66 -5.67 3.57 5.81
C ASN A 66 -6.67 4.42 4.99
N THR A 67 -6.77 5.72 5.27
CA THR A 67 -7.73 6.59 4.58
C THR A 67 -7.11 7.22 3.35
N VAL A 68 -7.87 7.19 2.26
CA VAL A 68 -7.50 7.71 0.93
C VAL A 68 -8.68 8.45 0.28
N ASN A 69 -8.44 9.07 -0.87
CA ASN A 69 -9.51 9.50 -1.78
C ASN A 69 -10.30 8.27 -2.28
N GLY A 70 -11.62 8.40 -2.43
CA GLY A 70 -12.48 7.28 -2.82
C GLY A 70 -12.09 6.65 -4.15
N ARG A 71 -11.65 7.45 -5.13
CA ARG A 71 -11.14 6.91 -6.41
C ARG A 71 -9.87 6.08 -6.23
N VAL A 72 -8.98 6.49 -5.31
CA VAL A 72 -7.78 5.71 -4.96
C VAL A 72 -8.16 4.41 -4.29
N ARG A 73 -9.13 4.44 -3.34
CA ARG A 73 -9.64 3.19 -2.72
C ARG A 73 -10.13 2.22 -3.78
N ASP A 74 -10.98 2.69 -4.69
CA ASP A 74 -11.61 1.85 -5.72
C ASP A 74 -10.54 1.31 -6.68
N ALA A 75 -9.56 2.13 -7.08
CA ALA A 75 -8.44 1.69 -7.91
C ALA A 75 -7.57 0.62 -7.23
N VAL A 76 -7.26 0.76 -5.93
CA VAL A 76 -6.48 -0.22 -5.17
C VAL A 76 -7.22 -1.55 -5.03
N VAL A 77 -8.51 -1.50 -4.71
CA VAL A 77 -9.35 -2.71 -4.57
C VAL A 77 -9.49 -3.44 -5.91
N ASP A 78 -9.71 -2.71 -7.00
CA ASP A 78 -9.83 -3.27 -8.35
C ASP A 78 -8.50 -3.86 -8.85
N ALA A 79 -7.36 -3.24 -8.53
CA ALA A 79 -6.06 -3.79 -8.85
C ALA A 79 -5.82 -5.15 -8.17
N TYR A 80 -6.18 -5.26 -6.90
CA TYR A 80 -6.12 -6.54 -6.18
C TYR A 80 -7.10 -7.58 -6.73
N ALA A 81 -8.30 -7.16 -7.13
CA ALA A 81 -9.28 -8.06 -7.76
C ALA A 81 -8.75 -8.62 -9.09
N GLU A 82 -8.14 -7.78 -9.93
CA GLU A 82 -7.51 -8.19 -11.19
C GLU A 82 -6.34 -9.18 -10.94
N LEU A 83 -5.55 -8.95 -9.89
CA LEU A 83 -4.44 -9.84 -9.53
C LEU A 83 -4.89 -11.19 -8.99
N ARG A 84 -6.09 -11.30 -8.44
CA ARG A 84 -6.63 -12.60 -8.01
C ARG A 84 -6.71 -13.58 -9.17
N ASP A 85 -7.05 -13.09 -10.36
CA ASP A 85 -7.22 -13.93 -11.53
C ASP A 85 -5.88 -14.18 -12.25
N SER A 86 -5.02 -13.16 -12.32
CA SER A 86 -3.72 -13.26 -13.01
C SER A 86 -2.58 -13.81 -12.14
N LEU A 87 -2.71 -13.74 -10.81
CA LEU A 87 -1.72 -14.19 -9.84
C LEU A 87 -2.42 -14.81 -8.60
N PRO A 88 -3.12 -15.96 -8.76
CA PRO A 88 -4.04 -16.48 -7.74
C PRO A 88 -3.36 -16.81 -6.40
N MET A 89 -2.05 -17.14 -6.42
CA MET A 89 -1.27 -17.37 -5.21
C MET A 89 -0.67 -16.08 -4.63
N GLY A 90 -0.80 -14.95 -5.30
CA GLY A 90 -0.27 -13.66 -4.85
C GLY A 90 -0.80 -13.27 -3.48
N ARG A 91 0.06 -12.70 -2.63
CA ARG A 91 -0.29 -12.14 -1.32
C ARG A 91 0.33 -10.76 -1.22
N PHE A 92 -0.52 -9.79 -0.92
CA PHE A 92 -0.14 -8.38 -0.90
C PHE A 92 -0.46 -7.75 0.45
N VAL A 93 0.33 -6.77 0.84
CA VAL A 93 0.08 -5.96 2.04
C VAL A 93 0.18 -4.49 1.64
N TYR A 94 -0.88 -3.72 1.88
CA TYR A 94 -0.78 -2.27 1.77
C TYR A 94 -0.33 -1.67 3.11
N GLY A 95 0.45 -0.60 3.01
CA GLY A 95 1.02 0.14 4.13
C GLY A 95 0.20 1.37 4.51
N GLU A 96 0.90 2.44 4.83
CA GLU A 96 0.29 3.70 5.23
C GLU A 96 -0.31 4.46 4.04
N CYS A 97 -1.40 5.17 4.31
CA CYS A 97 -2.13 5.93 3.30
C CYS A 97 -2.31 7.40 3.69
N GLY A 98 -2.94 7.69 4.81
CA GLY A 98 -3.18 9.05 5.28
C GLY A 98 -4.18 9.10 6.42
N TRP A 99 -4.37 10.30 7.00
CA TRP A 99 -5.38 10.54 8.01
C TRP A 99 -6.78 10.72 7.40
N PRO A 100 -7.87 10.50 8.16
CA PRO A 100 -9.25 10.66 7.68
C PRO A 100 -9.55 12.02 7.05
N HIS A 101 -8.89 13.08 7.50
CA HIS A 101 -9.04 14.44 6.98
C HIS A 101 -7.78 14.95 6.25
N GLY A 102 -6.83 14.06 6.00
CA GLY A 102 -5.53 14.45 5.43
C GLY A 102 -4.69 15.28 6.42
N GLY A 103 -3.85 16.16 5.88
CA GLY A 103 -2.93 16.97 6.65
C GLY A 103 -1.64 16.23 7.00
N ARG A 104 -0.78 16.87 7.78
CA ARG A 104 0.58 16.40 8.07
C ARG A 104 0.63 14.98 8.64
N PHE A 105 1.36 14.10 7.94
CA PHE A 105 1.40 12.66 8.20
C PHE A 105 2.83 12.19 8.56
N ARG A 106 3.26 12.41 9.80
CA ARG A 106 4.61 12.04 10.25
C ARG A 106 4.77 10.50 10.38
N PRO A 107 5.96 9.97 10.02
CA PRO A 107 7.18 10.64 9.57
C PRO A 107 7.19 11.00 8.07
N HIS A 108 6.16 10.62 7.32
CA HIS A 108 6.07 10.81 5.87
C HIS A 108 6.01 12.29 5.49
N ARG A 109 6.58 12.60 4.32
CA ARG A 109 6.51 13.96 3.72
C ARG A 109 5.26 14.15 2.86
N THR A 110 4.68 13.05 2.39
CA THR A 110 3.48 12.97 1.54
C THR A 110 2.28 12.43 2.33
N HIS A 111 1.31 11.80 1.71
CA HIS A 111 0.10 11.22 2.33
C HIS A 111 -0.87 12.23 2.92
N GLN A 112 -0.83 13.51 2.48
CA GLN A 112 -1.60 14.56 3.15
C GLN A 112 -2.97 14.86 2.53
N ASN A 113 -3.25 14.38 1.30
CA ASN A 113 -4.52 14.66 0.63
C ASN A 113 -5.25 13.41 0.12
N GLY A 114 -4.85 12.22 0.57
CA GLY A 114 -5.47 10.95 0.21
C GLY A 114 -5.10 10.41 -1.17
N LEU A 115 -4.09 10.98 -1.82
CA LEU A 115 -3.59 10.54 -3.12
C LEU A 115 -2.26 9.79 -3.03
N SER A 116 -1.88 9.29 -1.86
CA SER A 116 -0.66 8.51 -1.64
C SER A 116 -0.97 7.20 -0.95
N VAL A 117 -0.29 6.13 -1.35
CA VAL A 117 -0.38 4.80 -0.72
C VAL A 117 0.99 4.14 -0.74
N ASP A 118 1.38 3.55 0.39
CA ASP A 118 2.51 2.64 0.48
C ASP A 118 2.04 1.21 0.25
N PHE A 119 2.85 0.43 -0.46
CA PHE A 119 2.62 -0.99 -0.70
C PHE A 119 3.88 -1.76 -0.33
N PHE A 120 3.77 -2.70 0.60
CA PHE A 120 4.91 -3.58 0.89
C PHE A 120 5.25 -4.43 -0.32
N LEU A 121 6.54 -4.64 -0.52
CA LEU A 121 7.01 -5.51 -1.58
C LEU A 121 6.51 -6.94 -1.34
N PRO A 122 5.92 -7.60 -2.35
CA PRO A 122 5.59 -9.02 -2.27
C PRO A 122 6.86 -9.83 -2.01
N VAL A 123 6.77 -10.82 -1.15
CA VAL A 123 7.95 -11.62 -0.76
C VAL A 123 7.68 -13.11 -0.87
N ARG A 124 8.77 -13.86 -1.00
CA ARG A 124 8.81 -15.31 -0.89
C ARG A 124 9.76 -15.72 0.22
N ASP A 125 9.52 -16.88 0.80
CA ASP A 125 10.39 -17.51 1.80
C ASP A 125 11.58 -18.24 1.16
N GLU A 126 12.44 -18.84 1.99
CA GLU A 126 13.61 -19.62 1.57
C GLU A 126 13.27 -20.83 0.68
N ARG A 127 12.03 -21.33 0.76
CA ARG A 127 11.51 -22.44 -0.06
C ARG A 127 10.87 -21.94 -1.36
N ASN A 128 11.01 -20.64 -1.64
CA ASN A 128 10.36 -19.95 -2.76
C ASN A 128 8.83 -19.98 -2.71
N ALA A 129 8.23 -20.24 -1.55
CA ALA A 129 6.80 -20.15 -1.38
C ALA A 129 6.37 -18.70 -1.18
N VAL A 130 5.22 -18.32 -1.76
CA VAL A 130 4.64 -16.99 -1.58
C VAL A 130 4.24 -16.79 -0.12
N THR A 131 4.68 -15.69 0.46
CA THR A 131 4.34 -15.30 1.83
C THR A 131 4.06 -13.80 1.91
N THR A 132 3.73 -13.30 3.08
CA THR A 132 3.58 -11.87 3.35
C THR A 132 4.75 -11.38 4.19
N LEU A 133 5.16 -10.13 3.96
CA LEU A 133 6.12 -9.48 4.84
C LEU A 133 5.55 -9.42 6.26
N PRO A 134 6.27 -9.90 7.29
CA PRO A 134 5.81 -9.80 8.67
C PRO A 134 5.75 -8.33 9.12
N THR A 135 4.56 -7.87 9.52
CA THR A 135 4.30 -6.48 9.91
C THR A 135 4.11 -6.34 11.43
N TRP A 136 4.96 -6.97 12.21
CA TRP A 136 4.87 -6.97 13.67
C TRP A 136 5.27 -5.63 14.27
N PRO A 137 4.70 -5.22 15.43
CA PRO A 137 5.01 -3.93 16.04
C PRO A 137 6.50 -3.68 16.30
N TRP A 138 7.25 -4.70 16.76
CA TRP A 138 8.69 -4.60 17.01
C TRP A 138 9.54 -4.56 15.74
N ARG A 139 8.95 -4.73 14.58
CA ARG A 139 9.53 -4.49 13.24
C ARG A 139 8.97 -3.22 12.61
N GLY A 140 8.53 -2.24 13.43
CA GLY A 140 7.96 -1.00 12.92
C GLY A 140 6.75 -1.21 12.02
N PHE A 141 5.94 -2.24 12.30
CA PHE A 141 4.82 -2.64 11.46
C PHE A 141 5.20 -2.94 9.99
N GLY A 142 6.38 -3.49 9.78
CA GLY A 142 6.92 -3.83 8.45
C GLY A 142 7.97 -2.85 7.94
N TYR A 143 7.91 -1.59 8.32
CA TYR A 143 8.88 -0.56 7.90
C TYR A 143 10.28 -0.69 8.51
N GLY A 144 10.47 -1.57 9.47
CA GLY A 144 11.76 -1.88 10.10
C GLY A 144 12.48 -3.09 9.49
N TRP A 145 12.08 -3.54 8.30
CA TRP A 145 12.85 -4.48 7.52
C TRP A 145 13.94 -3.75 6.73
N GLU A 146 15.11 -4.35 6.65
CA GLU A 146 16.23 -3.85 5.85
C GLU A 146 16.62 -4.93 4.85
N PHE A 147 16.17 -4.78 3.61
CA PHE A 147 16.55 -5.68 2.53
C PHE A 147 17.86 -5.21 1.89
N ASP A 148 18.68 -6.14 1.46
CA ASP A 148 19.90 -5.83 0.73
C ASP A 148 19.62 -5.35 -0.71
N SER A 149 20.69 -4.99 -1.43
CA SER A 149 20.59 -4.51 -2.82
C SER A 149 20.07 -5.56 -3.82
N THR A 150 19.92 -6.82 -3.39
CA THR A 150 19.36 -7.92 -4.17
C THR A 150 17.92 -8.26 -3.76
N GLY A 151 17.37 -7.55 -2.77
CA GLY A 151 16.03 -7.77 -2.25
C GLY A 151 15.93 -8.97 -1.30
N ARG A 152 16.94 -9.22 -0.45
CA ARG A 152 16.95 -10.32 0.52
C ARG A 152 17.08 -9.80 1.95
N ALA A 153 16.32 -10.39 2.87
CA ALA A 153 16.38 -10.10 4.30
C ALA A 153 15.78 -11.25 5.12
N GLY A 154 16.47 -11.74 6.14
CA GLY A 154 15.92 -12.64 7.16
C GLY A 154 15.17 -13.88 6.62
N GLY A 155 15.71 -14.53 5.60
CA GLY A 155 15.08 -15.69 4.96
C GLY A 155 13.98 -15.35 3.96
N LEU A 156 13.74 -14.07 3.73
CA LEU A 156 12.79 -13.58 2.72
C LEU A 156 13.54 -13.05 1.50
N HIS A 157 12.87 -13.09 0.34
CA HIS A 157 13.31 -12.39 -0.85
C HIS A 157 12.14 -11.77 -1.59
N VAL A 158 12.38 -10.60 -2.19
CA VAL A 158 11.36 -9.83 -2.91
C VAL A 158 10.95 -10.56 -4.19
N ASP A 159 9.65 -10.69 -4.41
CA ASP A 159 9.06 -11.15 -5.67
C ASP A 159 8.86 -9.96 -6.62
N PHE A 160 9.91 -9.60 -7.34
CA PHE A 160 9.87 -8.48 -8.29
C PHE A 160 8.88 -8.70 -9.44
N ALA A 161 8.58 -9.95 -9.79
CA ALA A 161 7.58 -10.26 -10.81
C ALA A 161 6.17 -9.92 -10.30
N ALA A 162 5.85 -10.29 -9.07
CA ALA A 162 4.59 -9.92 -8.43
C ALA A 162 4.47 -8.40 -8.21
N ALA A 163 5.57 -7.72 -7.84
CA ALA A 163 5.60 -6.26 -7.70
C ALA A 163 5.32 -5.56 -9.05
N ALA A 164 5.95 -6.02 -10.14
CA ALA A 164 5.69 -5.49 -11.48
C ALA A 164 4.23 -5.70 -11.92
N GLN A 165 3.67 -6.88 -11.66
CA GLN A 165 2.28 -7.17 -11.97
C GLN A 165 1.32 -6.30 -11.16
N HIS A 166 1.60 -6.06 -9.87
CA HIS A 166 0.79 -5.17 -9.05
C HIS A 166 0.83 -3.72 -9.56
N LEU A 167 2.01 -3.18 -9.85
CA LEU A 167 2.14 -1.83 -10.40
C LEU A 167 1.39 -1.68 -11.74
N ALA A 168 1.46 -2.69 -12.62
CA ALA A 168 0.73 -2.68 -13.88
C ALA A 168 -0.79 -2.75 -13.68
N ALA A 169 -1.28 -3.57 -12.75
CA ALA A 169 -2.70 -3.66 -12.42
C ALA A 169 -3.18 -2.35 -11.79
N LEU A 170 -2.38 -1.76 -10.90
CA LEU A 170 -2.69 -0.50 -10.24
C LEU A 170 -2.81 0.67 -11.23
N ASP A 171 -1.92 0.77 -12.22
CA ASP A 171 -2.02 1.79 -13.28
C ASP A 171 -3.30 1.64 -14.10
N ARG A 172 -3.62 0.41 -14.51
CA ARG A 172 -4.86 0.17 -15.26
C ARG A 172 -6.10 0.52 -14.42
N ALA A 173 -6.13 0.10 -13.17
CA ALA A 173 -7.23 0.42 -12.26
C ALA A 173 -7.31 1.94 -12.00
N ALA A 174 -6.19 2.61 -11.74
CA ALA A 174 -6.15 4.05 -11.56
C ALA A 174 -6.78 4.80 -12.76
N ARG A 175 -6.42 4.42 -13.98
CA ARG A 175 -6.99 5.01 -15.21
C ARG A 175 -8.50 4.81 -15.30
N ARG A 176 -9.03 3.63 -14.95
CA ARG A 176 -10.48 3.37 -14.91
C ARG A 176 -11.23 4.28 -13.96
N HIS A 177 -10.57 4.68 -12.86
CA HIS A 177 -11.14 5.58 -11.84
C HIS A 177 -10.78 7.06 -12.03
N GLY A 178 -10.31 7.46 -13.24
CA GLY A 178 -9.98 8.86 -13.55
C GLY A 178 -8.76 9.37 -12.79
N LEU A 179 -7.80 8.49 -12.51
CA LEU A 179 -6.53 8.80 -11.90
C LEU A 179 -5.36 8.49 -12.84
N ALA A 180 -4.21 9.04 -12.55
CA ALA A 180 -2.93 8.57 -13.06
C ALA A 180 -1.95 8.35 -11.89
N ILE A 181 -1.02 7.43 -12.06
CA ILE A 181 0.15 7.35 -11.18
C ILE A 181 1.07 8.53 -11.53
N GLN A 182 1.33 9.38 -10.55
CA GLN A 182 2.18 10.56 -10.68
C GLN A 182 3.63 10.26 -10.31
N LEU A 183 3.85 9.38 -9.35
CA LEU A 183 5.18 9.03 -8.87
C LEU A 183 5.18 7.62 -8.28
N VAL A 184 6.24 6.87 -8.56
CA VAL A 184 6.57 5.61 -7.86
C VAL A 184 7.95 5.77 -7.23
N ILE A 185 8.05 5.49 -5.92
CA ILE A 185 9.33 5.47 -5.20
C ILE A 185 9.61 4.04 -4.76
N ILE A 186 10.76 3.51 -5.15
CA ILE A 186 11.31 2.21 -4.76
C ILE A 186 12.82 2.36 -4.65
N ALA A 187 13.49 1.50 -3.90
CA ALA A 187 14.95 1.49 -3.82
C ALA A 187 15.57 1.52 -5.22
N PRO A 188 16.47 2.48 -5.54
CA PRO A 188 16.98 2.67 -6.90
C PRO A 188 17.66 1.43 -7.50
N GLU A 189 18.33 0.66 -6.65
CA GLU A 189 19.00 -0.60 -7.01
C GLU A 189 18.02 -1.67 -7.54
N TYR A 190 16.76 -1.64 -7.07
CA TYR A 190 15.75 -2.61 -7.47
C TYR A 190 15.23 -2.42 -8.88
N ARG A 191 15.38 -1.23 -9.48
CA ARG A 191 14.94 -1.00 -10.87
C ARG A 191 15.64 -1.93 -11.86
N ARG A 192 16.92 -2.24 -11.63
CA ARG A 192 17.66 -3.18 -12.50
C ARG A 192 17.12 -4.60 -12.40
N ILE A 193 16.70 -5.01 -11.18
CA ILE A 193 16.14 -6.34 -10.96
C ILE A 193 14.72 -6.38 -11.52
N LEU A 194 13.94 -5.36 -11.23
CA LEU A 194 12.59 -5.19 -11.76
C LEU A 194 12.59 -5.26 -13.30
N ALA A 195 13.55 -4.60 -13.97
CA ALA A 195 13.69 -4.65 -15.43
C ALA A 195 13.93 -6.06 -16.01
N ARG A 196 14.43 -6.99 -15.20
CA ARG A 196 14.65 -8.39 -15.61
C ARG A 196 13.45 -9.30 -15.32
N SER A 197 12.49 -8.82 -14.53
CA SER A 197 11.28 -9.58 -14.19
C SER A 197 10.24 -9.48 -15.33
N PRO A 198 9.33 -10.44 -15.43
CA PRO A 198 8.17 -10.33 -16.31
C PRO A 198 7.43 -9.02 -16.09
N ARG A 199 7.05 -8.32 -17.17
CA ARG A 199 6.44 -6.97 -17.20
C ARG A 199 7.25 -5.84 -16.58
N GLY A 200 8.43 -6.11 -16.01
CA GLY A 200 9.21 -5.09 -15.31
C GLY A 200 9.68 -3.98 -16.24
N ARG A 201 10.10 -4.29 -17.46
CA ARG A 201 10.49 -3.27 -18.47
C ARG A 201 9.31 -2.39 -18.86
N ASP A 202 8.14 -2.97 -19.06
CA ASP A 202 6.92 -2.25 -19.43
C ASP A 202 6.53 -1.27 -18.34
N VAL A 203 6.56 -1.72 -17.09
CA VAL A 203 6.24 -0.91 -15.90
C VAL A 203 7.24 0.24 -15.75
N LEU A 204 8.54 -0.02 -15.93
CA LEU A 204 9.58 1.02 -15.86
C LEU A 204 9.50 2.05 -16.98
N ALA A 205 9.04 1.64 -18.16
CA ALA A 205 8.83 2.55 -19.29
C ALA A 205 7.52 3.35 -19.15
N LEU A 206 6.49 2.76 -18.53
CA LEU A 206 5.15 3.35 -18.43
C LEU A 206 5.00 4.30 -17.25
N LEU A 207 5.59 3.97 -16.10
CA LEU A 207 5.35 4.68 -14.83
C LEU A 207 6.47 5.66 -14.50
N PRO A 208 6.13 6.80 -13.89
CA PRO A 208 7.10 7.83 -13.49
C PRO A 208 7.81 7.43 -12.19
N PHE A 209 8.86 6.65 -12.30
CA PHE A 209 9.71 6.32 -11.14
C PHE A 209 10.56 7.52 -10.73
N MET A 210 10.67 7.74 -9.41
CA MET A 210 11.51 8.78 -8.83
C MET A 210 12.95 8.68 -9.37
N GLN A 211 13.48 9.76 -9.88
CA GLN A 211 14.89 9.86 -10.26
C GLN A 211 15.76 10.22 -9.06
N GLY A 212 16.96 9.66 -8.98
CA GLY A 212 17.88 9.90 -7.86
C GLY A 212 17.58 9.02 -6.63
N LYS A 213 18.17 9.43 -5.50
CA LYS A 213 18.09 8.70 -4.23
C LYS A 213 16.94 9.26 -3.38
N PRO A 214 15.99 8.43 -2.95
CA PRO A 214 14.95 8.87 -2.02
C PRO A 214 15.52 9.20 -0.64
N TRP A 215 14.82 10.03 0.13
CA TRP A 215 15.22 10.46 1.47
C TRP A 215 15.13 9.33 2.52
N ILE A 216 14.27 8.34 2.30
CA ILE A 216 14.23 7.04 3.00
C ILE A 216 14.43 5.94 1.95
N ARG A 217 14.99 4.82 2.36
CA ARG A 217 15.44 3.74 1.47
C ARG A 217 14.23 2.95 0.99
N HIS A 218 13.28 2.93 0.73
CA HIS A 218 12.17 2.14 0.15
C HIS A 218 12.60 0.74 -0.35
N ASP A 219 13.21 -0.05 0.51
CA ASP A 219 13.68 -1.41 0.21
C ASP A 219 12.71 -2.51 0.68
N GLU A 220 11.79 -2.20 1.57
CA GLU A 220 10.73 -3.08 2.05
C GLU A 220 9.35 -2.76 1.46
N HIS A 221 9.16 -1.56 0.92
CA HIS A 221 7.92 -1.12 0.29
C HIS A 221 8.21 -0.24 -0.94
N TYR A 222 7.20 0.05 -1.70
CA TYR A 222 7.19 1.13 -2.68
C TYR A 222 6.03 2.08 -2.39
N HIS A 223 6.30 3.35 -2.58
CA HIS A 223 5.35 4.43 -2.44
C HIS A 223 4.76 4.81 -3.79
N VAL A 224 3.46 5.10 -3.83
CA VAL A 224 2.77 5.56 -5.04
C VAL A 224 1.99 6.83 -4.74
N ASP A 225 2.28 7.90 -5.49
CA ASP A 225 1.43 9.09 -5.56
C ASP A 225 0.55 9.03 -6.79
N PHE A 226 -0.72 9.41 -6.61
CA PHE A 226 -1.71 9.54 -7.68
C PHE A 226 -2.01 11.01 -7.96
N VAL A 227 -2.55 11.26 -9.15
CA VAL A 227 -3.12 12.56 -9.54
C VAL A 227 -4.49 12.33 -10.20
N GLU A 228 -5.45 13.19 -9.91
CA GLU A 228 -6.76 13.21 -10.58
C GLU A 228 -6.61 13.72 -12.01
N ARG A 229 -7.32 13.07 -12.96
CA ARG A 229 -7.40 13.44 -14.37
C ARG A 229 -8.75 14.06 -14.69
#